data_0dde25bb3babf9df59ba83b5bd4de6e8
#
_entry.id   0dde25bb3babf9df59ba83b5bd4de6e8
#
_cell.length_a   1.000
_cell.length_b   1.000
_cell.length_c   1.000
_cell.angle_alpha   90.00
_cell.angle_beta   90.00
_cell.angle_gamma   90.00
#
_symmetry.space_group_name_H-M   'P 1'
#
loop_
_entity.id
_entity.type
_entity.pdbx_description
1 polymer ?
#
loop_
_entity_poly.entity_id
_entity_poly.type
_entity_poly.pdbx_seq_one_letter_code
_entity_poly.pdbx_strand_id
1 'polypeptide(L)'
;MRLAIFGANGQTGRLATALALEAGHDVVAVTRRPRDFPLAAARLTVSGADVRDAASVLPVVDGVDAVVSTLGVTFTREPVDTYSVGTKNIVTAMRAAGKSRLVVVSSTAAHPVHREHIPISLRLIEPILTRTIGKTVYEDIRRMETAVRGTGLDWTIVRPSGLFDLAAPTDYLRGEIAPVGAFTARIDLAEYLVSLAADTATARRTVVISTIEQTPSLWQMIRREAAPSDNADAQSAAAS
;
A
#
# COMPACT_ATOMS: atom_id res chain seq x y z
N MET A 1 0.73 -17.98 9.63
CA MET A 1 0.16 -17.93 8.27
C MET A 1 1.28 -17.64 7.28
N ARG A 2 1.10 -18.02 6.03
CA ARG A 2 2.00 -17.63 4.94
C ARG A 2 1.37 -16.48 4.13
N LEU A 3 2.00 -15.32 4.11
CA LEU A 3 1.50 -14.09 3.50
C LEU A 3 2.30 -13.73 2.25
N ALA A 4 1.64 -13.44 1.13
CA ALA A 4 2.29 -12.79 -0.01
C ALA A 4 2.09 -11.28 0.08
N ILE A 5 3.17 -10.51 0.09
CA ILE A 5 3.14 -9.04 0.13
C ILE A 5 3.63 -8.51 -1.22
N PHE A 6 2.71 -8.06 -2.06
CA PHE A 6 3.02 -7.40 -3.33
C PHE A 6 3.39 -5.94 -3.09
N GLY A 7 4.40 -5.45 -3.81
CA GLY A 7 4.96 -4.12 -3.56
C GLY A 7 5.90 -4.09 -2.34
N ALA A 8 6.42 -5.24 -1.93
CA ALA A 8 7.21 -5.43 -0.71
C ALA A 8 8.43 -4.49 -0.61
N ASN A 9 9.03 -4.10 -1.74
CA ASN A 9 10.20 -3.20 -1.73
C ASN A 9 9.84 -1.71 -1.62
N GLY A 10 8.54 -1.35 -1.60
CA GLY A 10 8.07 0.00 -1.28
C GLY A 10 8.19 0.31 0.22
N GLN A 11 8.12 1.59 0.59
CA GLN A 11 8.26 2.03 1.99
C GLN A 11 7.28 1.31 2.93
N THR A 12 5.99 1.29 2.61
CA THR A 12 4.98 0.55 3.40
C THR A 12 5.18 -0.96 3.32
N GLY A 13 5.55 -1.48 2.15
CA GLY A 13 5.74 -2.92 1.94
C GLY A 13 6.88 -3.50 2.76
N ARG A 14 8.00 -2.77 2.90
CA ARG A 14 9.12 -3.18 3.77
C ARG A 14 8.71 -3.25 5.23
N LEU A 15 7.96 -2.25 5.72
CA LEU A 15 7.42 -2.22 7.08
C LEU A 15 6.44 -3.38 7.31
N ALA A 16 5.50 -3.59 6.38
CA ALA A 16 4.56 -4.70 6.47
C ALA A 16 5.27 -6.07 6.45
N THR A 17 6.34 -6.22 5.66
CA THR A 17 7.15 -7.43 5.65
C THR A 17 7.85 -7.67 6.98
N ALA A 18 8.48 -6.64 7.55
CA ALA A 18 9.15 -6.72 8.85
C ALA A 18 8.16 -7.09 9.97
N LEU A 19 7.06 -6.35 10.07
CA LEU A 19 6.03 -6.60 11.09
C LEU A 19 5.37 -7.98 10.96
N ALA A 20 5.14 -8.45 9.73
CA ALA A 20 4.61 -9.80 9.51
C ALA A 20 5.58 -10.89 9.99
N LEU A 21 6.89 -10.71 9.75
CA LEU A 21 7.93 -11.62 10.24
C LEU A 21 8.02 -11.58 11.78
N GLU A 22 7.96 -10.41 12.40
CA GLU A 22 7.94 -10.23 13.86
C GLU A 22 6.71 -10.89 14.49
N ALA A 23 5.54 -10.80 13.83
CA ALA A 23 4.32 -11.50 14.23
C ALA A 23 4.37 -13.02 14.00
N GLY A 24 5.49 -13.57 13.51
CA GLY A 24 5.72 -15.01 13.33
C GLY A 24 5.08 -15.58 12.07
N HIS A 25 4.75 -14.78 11.08
CA HIS A 25 4.26 -15.24 9.77
C HIS A 25 5.41 -15.68 8.87
N ASP A 26 5.14 -16.61 7.95
CA ASP A 26 6.00 -16.85 6.79
C ASP A 26 5.64 -15.84 5.71
N VAL A 27 6.62 -15.14 5.15
CA VAL A 27 6.38 -14.06 4.20
C VAL A 27 7.01 -14.33 2.84
N VAL A 28 6.22 -14.16 1.79
CA VAL A 28 6.69 -14.06 0.42
C VAL A 28 6.69 -12.59 0.02
N ALA A 29 7.86 -11.97 0.05
CA ALA A 29 8.04 -10.57 -0.36
C ALA A 29 8.16 -10.49 -1.88
N VAL A 30 7.16 -9.88 -2.53
CA VAL A 30 7.05 -9.82 -4.00
C VAL A 30 7.52 -8.47 -4.50
N THR A 31 8.56 -8.47 -5.32
CA THR A 31 9.17 -7.25 -5.88
C THR A 31 9.70 -7.49 -7.29
N ARG A 32 9.77 -6.44 -8.12
CA ARG A 32 10.41 -6.48 -9.43
C ARG A 32 11.93 -6.60 -9.36
N ARG A 33 12.53 -6.22 -8.23
CA ARG A 33 13.99 -6.23 -8.00
C ARG A 33 14.32 -7.03 -6.74
N PRO A 34 14.27 -8.38 -6.81
CA PRO A 34 14.46 -9.23 -5.63
C PRO A 34 15.88 -9.12 -5.03
N ARG A 35 16.90 -8.83 -5.85
CA ARG A 35 18.28 -8.66 -5.39
C ARG A 35 18.48 -7.40 -4.53
N ASP A 36 17.62 -6.38 -4.71
CA ASP A 36 17.70 -5.10 -3.99
C ASP A 36 16.81 -5.10 -2.73
N PHE A 37 16.26 -6.25 -2.35
CA PHE A 37 15.38 -6.33 -1.19
C PHE A 37 16.23 -6.34 0.10
N PRO A 38 16.02 -5.40 1.04
CA PRO A 38 16.98 -5.17 2.12
C PRO A 38 16.82 -6.10 3.33
N LEU A 39 15.73 -6.88 3.41
CA LEU A 39 15.48 -7.75 4.56
C LEU A 39 15.92 -9.19 4.27
N ALA A 40 16.44 -9.86 5.30
CA ALA A 40 16.76 -11.27 5.29
C ALA A 40 16.30 -11.92 6.60
N ALA A 41 15.54 -13.01 6.53
CA ALA A 41 15.07 -13.76 7.70
C ALA A 41 14.76 -15.21 7.33
N ALA A 42 14.77 -16.12 8.31
CA ALA A 42 14.50 -17.54 8.07
C ALA A 42 13.11 -17.83 7.50
N ARG A 43 12.12 -16.99 7.83
CA ARG A 43 10.72 -17.11 7.36
C ARG A 43 10.41 -16.20 6.18
N LEU A 44 11.43 -15.64 5.50
CA LEU A 44 11.27 -14.76 4.37
C LEU A 44 11.70 -15.45 3.08
N THR A 45 10.81 -15.44 2.11
CA THR A 45 11.11 -15.77 0.72
C THR A 45 10.97 -14.51 -0.11
N VAL A 46 12.01 -14.11 -0.84
CA VAL A 46 11.93 -12.97 -1.77
C VAL A 46 11.67 -13.49 -3.17
N SER A 47 10.56 -13.06 -3.79
CA SER A 47 10.13 -13.49 -5.11
C SER A 47 10.17 -12.34 -6.11
N GLY A 48 10.77 -12.59 -7.28
CA GLY A 48 10.76 -11.65 -8.40
C GLY A 48 9.50 -11.79 -9.23
N ALA A 49 8.63 -10.75 -9.22
CA ALA A 49 7.47 -10.71 -10.12
C ALA A 49 7.11 -9.25 -10.47
N ASP A 50 6.70 -9.05 -11.72
CA ASP A 50 6.00 -7.84 -12.13
C ASP A 50 4.49 -8.11 -12.08
N VAL A 51 3.76 -7.36 -11.26
CA VAL A 51 2.29 -7.52 -11.15
C VAL A 51 1.54 -7.31 -12.45
N ARG A 52 2.16 -6.64 -13.43
CA ARG A 52 1.60 -6.44 -14.78
C ARG A 52 1.77 -7.65 -15.67
N ASP A 53 2.63 -8.59 -15.30
CA ASP A 53 2.81 -9.89 -15.97
C ASP A 53 2.10 -11.00 -15.20
N ALA A 54 0.95 -11.45 -15.70
CA ALA A 54 0.14 -12.48 -15.06
C ALA A 54 0.88 -13.82 -14.86
N ALA A 55 1.80 -14.16 -15.77
CA ALA A 55 2.58 -15.39 -15.67
C ALA A 55 3.55 -15.37 -14.49
N SER A 56 4.12 -14.20 -14.15
CA SER A 56 5.02 -14.04 -13.03
C SER A 56 4.29 -14.02 -11.66
N VAL A 57 2.99 -13.65 -11.65
CA VAL A 57 2.19 -13.54 -10.42
C VAL A 57 1.68 -14.91 -9.94
N LEU A 58 1.28 -15.79 -10.87
CA LEU A 58 0.64 -17.06 -10.54
C LEU A 58 1.45 -17.94 -9.57
N PRO A 59 2.77 -18.20 -9.77
CA PRO A 59 3.54 -19.05 -8.88
C PRO A 59 3.76 -18.46 -7.48
N VAL A 60 3.60 -17.14 -7.33
CA VAL A 60 3.79 -16.46 -6.05
C VAL A 60 2.61 -16.68 -5.09
N VAL A 61 1.41 -16.80 -5.65
CA VAL A 61 0.17 -16.95 -4.88
C VAL A 61 -0.08 -18.38 -4.44
N ASP A 62 0.62 -19.34 -5.06
CA ASP A 62 0.50 -20.74 -4.67
C ASP A 62 1.04 -20.98 -3.25
N GLY A 63 0.28 -21.72 -2.45
CA GLY A 63 0.64 -22.07 -1.08
C GLY A 63 0.60 -20.91 -0.06
N VAL A 64 0.08 -19.71 -0.39
CA VAL A 64 -0.13 -18.64 0.59
C VAL A 64 -1.54 -18.72 1.20
N ASP A 65 -1.71 -18.19 2.40
CA ASP A 65 -3.01 -18.09 3.09
C ASP A 65 -3.74 -16.79 2.76
N ALA A 66 -3.00 -15.69 2.62
CA ALA A 66 -3.54 -14.38 2.29
C ALA A 66 -2.57 -13.55 1.43
N VAL A 67 -3.14 -12.62 0.69
CA VAL A 67 -2.39 -11.65 -0.13
C VAL A 67 -2.61 -10.24 0.41
N VAL A 68 -1.50 -9.52 0.61
CA VAL A 68 -1.49 -8.09 0.94
C VAL A 68 -0.85 -7.33 -0.23
N SER A 69 -1.59 -6.38 -0.79
CA SER A 69 -1.11 -5.54 -1.89
C SER A 69 -0.82 -4.13 -1.39
N THR A 70 0.46 -3.79 -1.34
CA THR A 70 0.98 -2.45 -1.03
C THR A 70 1.51 -1.77 -2.30
N LEU A 71 0.90 -2.08 -3.45
CA LEU A 71 1.30 -1.48 -4.72
C LEU A 71 1.23 0.04 -4.63
N GLY A 72 2.23 0.69 -5.18
CA GLY A 72 2.33 2.13 -5.25
C GLY A 72 3.13 2.58 -6.46
N VAL A 73 2.77 3.74 -7.00
CA VAL A 73 3.52 4.42 -8.05
C VAL A 73 3.75 5.87 -7.64
N THR A 74 4.85 6.45 -8.11
CA THR A 74 5.09 7.89 -7.98
C THR A 74 4.04 8.66 -8.79
N PHE A 75 3.63 9.83 -8.31
CA PHE A 75 2.73 10.70 -9.07
C PHE A 75 3.33 11.03 -10.43
N THR A 76 2.52 10.88 -11.46
CA THR A 76 2.89 11.09 -12.85
C THR A 76 1.69 11.62 -13.63
N ARG A 77 1.96 12.29 -14.77
CA ARG A 77 0.94 12.64 -15.76
C ARG A 77 0.70 11.55 -16.79
N GLU A 78 1.62 10.58 -16.86
CA GLU A 78 1.47 9.43 -17.73
C GLU A 78 0.30 8.53 -17.27
N PRO A 79 -0.33 7.81 -18.19
CA PRO A 79 -1.36 6.84 -17.83
C PRO A 79 -0.83 5.78 -16.85
N VAL A 80 -1.58 5.54 -15.77
CA VAL A 80 -1.25 4.54 -14.75
C VAL A 80 -2.27 3.38 -14.84
N ASP A 81 -1.76 2.16 -14.80
CA ASP A 81 -2.53 0.92 -14.82
C ASP A 81 -2.04 -0.13 -13.79
N THR A 82 -0.99 0.23 -13.03
CA THR A 82 -0.33 -0.69 -12.10
C THR A 82 -1.28 -1.22 -11.03
N TYR A 83 -2.18 -0.39 -10.51
CA TYR A 83 -3.14 -0.81 -9.49
C TYR A 83 -4.22 -1.72 -10.09
N SER A 84 -4.86 -1.30 -11.18
CA SER A 84 -5.97 -2.04 -11.78
C SER A 84 -5.51 -3.32 -12.47
N VAL A 85 -4.48 -3.27 -13.31
CA VAL A 85 -3.93 -4.45 -14.00
C VAL A 85 -3.25 -5.38 -13.03
N GLY A 86 -2.40 -4.84 -12.14
CA GLY A 86 -1.69 -5.65 -11.15
C GLY A 86 -2.64 -6.39 -10.21
N THR A 87 -3.66 -5.70 -9.67
CA THR A 87 -4.64 -6.35 -8.81
C THR A 87 -5.51 -7.35 -9.57
N LYS A 88 -5.86 -7.09 -10.84
CA LYS A 88 -6.57 -8.06 -11.68
C LYS A 88 -5.76 -9.34 -11.84
N ASN A 89 -4.47 -9.25 -12.09
CA ASN A 89 -3.59 -10.41 -12.22
C ASN A 89 -3.47 -11.17 -10.88
N ILE A 90 -3.33 -10.46 -9.75
CA ILE A 90 -3.33 -11.05 -8.40
C ILE A 90 -4.65 -11.82 -8.17
N VAL A 91 -5.80 -11.20 -8.43
CA VAL A 91 -7.12 -11.84 -8.26
C VAL A 91 -7.26 -13.09 -9.14
N THR A 92 -6.78 -13.02 -10.39
CA THR A 92 -6.81 -14.16 -11.29
C THR A 92 -5.97 -15.31 -10.76
N ALA A 93 -4.75 -15.03 -10.29
CA ALA A 93 -3.87 -16.02 -9.69
C ALA A 93 -4.45 -16.63 -8.40
N MET A 94 -5.04 -15.78 -7.52
CA MET A 94 -5.70 -16.23 -6.29
C MET A 94 -6.85 -17.19 -6.57
N ARG A 95 -7.69 -16.88 -7.56
CA ARG A 95 -8.80 -17.76 -7.98
C ARG A 95 -8.27 -19.09 -8.51
N ALA A 96 -7.26 -19.07 -9.35
CA ALA A 96 -6.64 -20.29 -9.87
C ALA A 96 -6.04 -21.17 -8.77
N ALA A 97 -5.48 -20.54 -7.71
CA ALA A 97 -4.91 -21.23 -6.56
C ALA A 97 -5.93 -21.53 -5.45
N GLY A 98 -7.23 -21.21 -5.63
CA GLY A 98 -8.27 -21.42 -4.62
C GLY A 98 -8.09 -20.55 -3.36
N LYS A 99 -7.48 -19.37 -3.48
CA LYS A 99 -7.23 -18.43 -2.36
C LYS A 99 -8.27 -17.32 -2.37
N SER A 100 -8.74 -16.92 -1.17
CA SER A 100 -9.81 -15.92 -1.04
C SER A 100 -9.39 -14.63 -0.34
N ARG A 101 -8.48 -14.67 0.64
CA ARG A 101 -8.17 -13.52 1.50
C ARG A 101 -7.25 -12.51 0.80
N LEU A 102 -7.77 -11.32 0.52
CA LEU A 102 -7.08 -10.22 -0.17
C LEU A 102 -7.21 -8.91 0.60
N VAL A 103 -6.09 -8.28 0.93
CA VAL A 103 -6.04 -6.93 1.51
C VAL A 103 -5.34 -6.01 0.51
N VAL A 104 -5.99 -4.93 0.10
CA VAL A 104 -5.42 -3.97 -0.87
C VAL A 104 -5.37 -2.56 -0.32
N VAL A 105 -4.27 -1.87 -0.55
CA VAL A 105 -4.13 -0.44 -0.23
C VAL A 105 -4.72 0.40 -1.35
N SER A 106 -5.57 1.33 -0.96
CA SER A 106 -6.18 2.37 -1.78
C SER A 106 -5.76 3.76 -1.25
N SER A 107 -6.64 4.74 -1.33
CA SER A 107 -6.44 6.09 -0.78
C SER A 107 -7.78 6.77 -0.50
N THR A 108 -7.84 7.54 0.59
CA THR A 108 -8.99 8.43 0.85
C THR A 108 -9.16 9.48 -0.24
N ALA A 109 -8.06 9.91 -0.86
CA ALA A 109 -8.08 10.91 -1.93
C ALA A 109 -8.66 10.38 -3.26
N ALA A 110 -8.73 9.06 -3.46
CA ALA A 110 -9.40 8.47 -4.62
C ALA A 110 -10.92 8.68 -4.58
N HIS A 111 -11.51 8.79 -3.38
CA HIS A 111 -12.91 9.04 -3.14
C HIS A 111 -13.07 10.18 -2.13
N PRO A 112 -12.98 11.43 -2.58
CA PRO A 112 -13.08 12.59 -1.69
C PRO A 112 -14.38 12.55 -0.88
N VAL A 113 -14.25 12.47 0.43
CA VAL A 113 -15.34 12.57 1.39
C VAL A 113 -15.10 13.76 2.29
N HIS A 114 -16.15 14.27 2.91
CA HIS A 114 -16.00 15.29 3.93
C HIS A 114 -15.15 14.74 5.06
N ARG A 115 -14.07 15.46 5.43
CA ARG A 115 -13.17 15.12 6.52
C ARG A 115 -13.24 16.19 7.58
N GLU A 116 -13.37 15.78 8.81
CA GLU A 116 -13.25 16.67 9.95
C GLU A 116 -11.77 16.97 10.24
N HIS A 117 -11.48 18.14 10.78
CA HIS A 117 -10.16 18.56 11.26
C HIS A 117 -9.04 18.62 10.19
N ILE A 118 -9.39 18.94 8.94
CA ILE A 118 -8.38 19.23 7.91
C ILE A 118 -8.08 20.73 7.87
N PRO A 119 -6.80 21.14 7.84
CA PRO A 119 -6.39 22.53 7.60
C PRO A 119 -7.01 23.09 6.30
N ILE A 120 -7.48 24.33 6.33
CA ILE A 120 -8.11 24.99 5.17
C ILE A 120 -7.18 24.98 3.95
N SER A 121 -5.87 25.15 4.17
CA SER A 121 -4.86 25.07 3.11
C SER A 121 -4.87 23.73 2.37
N LEU A 122 -4.99 22.62 3.09
CA LEU A 122 -5.09 21.28 2.48
C LEU A 122 -6.41 21.08 1.73
N ARG A 123 -7.52 21.63 2.24
CA ARG A 123 -8.83 21.57 1.54
C ARG A 123 -8.78 22.26 0.17
N LEU A 124 -7.93 23.26 0.01
CA LEU A 124 -7.74 24.00 -1.25
C LEU A 124 -6.73 23.30 -2.18
N ILE A 125 -5.66 22.74 -1.64
CA ILE A 125 -4.55 22.16 -2.43
C ILE A 125 -4.88 20.71 -2.87
N GLU A 126 -5.52 19.92 -2.02
CA GLU A 126 -5.81 18.50 -2.32
C GLU A 126 -6.62 18.31 -3.63
N PRO A 127 -7.69 19.08 -3.90
CA PRO A 127 -8.43 18.96 -5.17
C PRO A 127 -7.57 19.31 -6.38
N ILE A 128 -6.63 20.24 -6.25
CA ILE A 128 -5.72 20.62 -7.33
C ILE A 128 -4.77 19.46 -7.62
N LEU A 129 -4.10 18.92 -6.60
CA LEU A 129 -3.17 17.79 -6.74
C LEU A 129 -3.85 16.55 -7.31
N THR A 130 -5.05 16.21 -6.80
CA THR A 130 -5.79 15.04 -7.24
C THR A 130 -6.33 15.13 -8.66
N ARG A 131 -6.61 16.36 -9.15
CA ARG A 131 -7.14 16.62 -10.51
C ARG A 131 -6.05 16.91 -11.54
N THR A 132 -4.81 17.11 -11.12
CA THR A 132 -3.69 17.42 -11.99
C THR A 132 -2.66 16.26 -12.01
N ILE A 133 -1.65 16.33 -11.16
CA ILE A 133 -0.52 15.39 -11.14
C ILE A 133 -0.94 14.00 -10.67
N GLY A 134 -1.88 13.90 -9.73
CA GLY A 134 -2.37 12.64 -9.19
C GLY A 134 -3.55 12.03 -9.97
N LYS A 135 -4.07 12.71 -11.00
CA LYS A 135 -5.31 12.31 -11.68
C LYS A 135 -5.27 10.86 -12.17
N THR A 136 -4.25 10.50 -12.93
CA THR A 136 -4.10 9.17 -13.53
C THR A 136 -3.93 8.07 -12.48
N VAL A 137 -3.22 8.38 -11.39
CA VAL A 137 -3.03 7.49 -10.24
C VAL A 137 -4.35 7.21 -9.53
N TYR A 138 -5.12 8.26 -9.19
CA TYR A 138 -6.39 8.09 -8.48
C TYR A 138 -7.48 7.49 -9.35
N GLU A 139 -7.46 7.74 -10.67
CA GLU A 139 -8.34 7.05 -11.61
C GLU A 139 -8.06 5.54 -11.66
N ASP A 140 -6.79 5.14 -11.64
CA ASP A 140 -6.40 3.74 -11.63
C ASP A 140 -6.76 3.06 -10.30
N ILE A 141 -6.57 3.75 -9.17
CA ILE A 141 -7.02 3.27 -7.86
C ILE A 141 -8.54 3.03 -7.85
N ARG A 142 -9.34 3.93 -8.43
CA ARG A 142 -10.80 3.74 -8.53
C ARG A 142 -11.17 2.54 -9.40
N ARG A 143 -10.45 2.34 -10.53
CA ARG A 143 -10.63 1.13 -11.38
C ARG A 143 -10.30 -0.13 -10.60
N MET A 144 -9.19 -0.13 -9.85
CA MET A 144 -8.80 -1.23 -8.98
C MET A 144 -9.89 -1.55 -7.95
N GLU A 145 -10.40 -0.56 -7.20
CA GLU A 145 -11.45 -0.79 -6.21
C GLU A 145 -12.73 -1.36 -6.83
N THR A 146 -13.14 -0.84 -7.98
CA THR A 146 -14.31 -1.35 -8.71
C THR A 146 -14.11 -2.81 -9.09
N ALA A 147 -12.94 -3.16 -9.61
CA ALA A 147 -12.62 -4.54 -9.97
C ALA A 147 -12.61 -5.46 -8.75
N VAL A 148 -11.99 -5.04 -7.64
CA VAL A 148 -11.92 -5.81 -6.38
C VAL A 148 -13.33 -6.08 -5.82
N ARG A 149 -14.21 -5.09 -5.79
CA ARG A 149 -15.59 -5.25 -5.30
C ARG A 149 -16.40 -6.24 -6.14
N GLY A 150 -16.12 -6.32 -7.43
CA GLY A 150 -16.75 -7.29 -8.34
C GLY A 150 -16.21 -8.72 -8.23
N THR A 151 -15.22 -8.97 -7.36
CA THR A 151 -14.69 -10.31 -7.14
C THR A 151 -15.52 -11.07 -6.11
N GLY A 152 -15.49 -12.39 -6.14
CA GLY A 152 -16.07 -13.23 -5.07
C GLY A 152 -15.13 -13.44 -3.89
N LEU A 153 -13.97 -12.74 -3.84
CA LEU A 153 -12.96 -12.92 -2.80
C LEU A 153 -13.38 -12.27 -1.46
N ASP A 154 -12.69 -12.68 -0.41
CA ASP A 154 -12.78 -12.07 0.93
C ASP A 154 -11.82 -10.87 1.00
N TRP A 155 -12.15 -9.82 0.27
CA TRP A 155 -11.32 -8.65 0.12
C TRP A 155 -11.52 -7.63 1.25
N THR A 156 -10.47 -6.90 1.61
CA THR A 156 -10.53 -5.66 2.40
C THR A 156 -9.79 -4.55 1.65
N ILE A 157 -10.47 -3.44 1.39
CA ILE A 157 -9.88 -2.24 0.81
C ILE A 157 -9.53 -1.29 1.94
N VAL A 158 -8.25 -0.96 2.09
CA VAL A 158 -7.75 -0.05 3.13
C VAL A 158 -7.46 1.30 2.51
N ARG A 159 -8.08 2.35 3.03
CA ARG A 159 -7.94 3.73 2.56
C ARG A 159 -7.16 4.58 3.57
N PRO A 160 -5.84 4.67 3.47
CA PRO A 160 -5.05 5.65 4.21
C PRO A 160 -5.25 7.06 3.66
N SER A 161 -4.96 8.05 4.50
CA SER A 161 -4.77 9.46 4.11
C SER A 161 -3.34 9.70 3.60
N GLY A 162 -2.87 10.95 3.55
CA GLY A 162 -1.49 11.27 3.13
C GLY A 162 -0.45 10.51 3.98
N LEU A 163 0.48 9.82 3.33
CA LEU A 163 1.43 8.95 4.03
C LEU A 163 2.65 9.72 4.53
N PHE A 164 3.08 9.43 5.77
CA PHE A 164 4.31 9.96 6.37
C PHE A 164 5.01 8.88 7.20
N ASP A 165 6.25 9.16 7.65
CA ASP A 165 7.07 8.19 8.35
C ASP A 165 7.13 8.48 9.85
N LEU A 166 6.96 7.44 10.66
CA LEU A 166 7.25 7.38 12.09
C LEU A 166 8.14 6.18 12.38
N ALA A 167 8.86 6.26 13.51
CA ALA A 167 9.77 5.20 13.93
C ALA A 167 9.06 4.01 14.58
N ALA A 168 7.88 4.22 15.17
CA ALA A 168 7.10 3.21 15.88
C ALA A 168 5.60 3.41 15.64
N PRO A 169 4.78 2.34 15.76
CA PRO A 169 3.33 2.46 15.71
C PRO A 169 2.79 3.40 16.78
N THR A 170 1.64 4.00 16.48
CA THR A 170 0.91 4.90 17.39
C THR A 170 -0.47 4.34 17.69
N ASP A 171 -1.23 5.01 18.58
CA ASP A 171 -2.66 4.80 18.66
C ASP A 171 -3.32 5.46 17.45
N TYR A 172 -3.90 4.67 16.56
CA TYR A 172 -4.55 5.14 15.35
C TYR A 172 -6.01 4.72 15.25
N LEU A 173 -6.82 5.53 14.58
CA LEU A 173 -8.21 5.21 14.30
C LEU A 173 -8.33 4.34 13.06
N ARG A 174 -9.18 3.31 13.10
CA ARG A 174 -9.37 2.35 12.01
C ARG A 174 -10.79 1.80 11.96
N GLY A 175 -11.19 1.31 10.78
CA GLY A 175 -12.47 0.64 10.57
C GLY A 175 -13.33 1.31 9.50
N GLU A 176 -14.63 1.02 9.50
CA GLU A 176 -15.62 1.64 8.60
C GLU A 176 -16.02 3.02 9.14
N ILE A 177 -15.08 3.94 9.20
CA ILE A 177 -15.23 5.29 9.75
C ILE A 177 -14.94 6.35 8.69
N ALA A 178 -15.34 7.58 8.95
CA ALA A 178 -14.87 8.73 8.18
C ALA A 178 -13.37 8.97 8.45
N PRO A 179 -12.58 9.42 7.44
CA PRO A 179 -11.19 9.77 7.67
C PRO A 179 -11.07 10.93 8.66
N VAL A 180 -10.17 10.79 9.64
CA VAL A 180 -9.84 11.84 10.60
C VAL A 180 -8.47 12.43 10.28
N GLY A 181 -8.38 13.76 10.22
CA GLY A 181 -7.13 14.43 9.86
C GLY A 181 -6.69 14.16 8.42
N ALA A 182 -5.45 14.49 8.14
CA ALA A 182 -4.90 14.52 6.79
C ALA A 182 -3.86 13.41 6.51
N PHE A 183 -3.38 12.72 7.55
CA PHE A 183 -2.21 11.88 7.45
C PHE A 183 -2.38 10.50 8.08
N THR A 184 -1.62 9.54 7.56
CA THR A 184 -1.49 8.18 8.07
C THR A 184 -0.02 7.82 8.11
N ALA A 185 0.50 7.39 9.26
CA ALA A 185 1.86 6.88 9.36
C ALA A 185 1.99 5.55 8.62
N ARG A 186 3.07 5.38 7.86
CA ARG A 186 3.30 4.12 7.12
C ARG A 186 3.44 2.91 8.03
N ILE A 187 3.98 3.11 9.23
CA ILE A 187 4.13 2.03 10.20
C ILE A 187 2.77 1.60 10.76
N ASP A 188 1.84 2.53 11.05
CA ASP A 188 0.47 2.24 11.47
C ASP A 188 -0.30 1.51 10.36
N LEU A 189 -0.16 2.00 9.12
CA LEU A 189 -0.75 1.32 7.96
C LEU A 189 -0.21 -0.10 7.81
N ALA A 190 1.09 -0.30 7.93
CA ALA A 190 1.73 -1.60 7.79
C ALA A 190 1.26 -2.59 8.86
N GLU A 191 1.19 -2.16 10.13
CA GLU A 191 0.67 -2.95 11.23
C GLU A 191 -0.79 -3.36 10.98
N TYR A 192 -1.62 -2.40 10.58
CA TYR A 192 -3.04 -2.67 10.28
C TYR A 192 -3.20 -3.65 9.12
N LEU A 193 -2.42 -3.51 8.04
CA LEU A 193 -2.45 -4.43 6.91
C LEU A 193 -2.12 -5.87 7.32
N VAL A 194 -1.12 -6.06 8.18
CA VAL A 194 -0.75 -7.39 8.71
C VAL A 194 -1.87 -7.95 9.57
N SER A 195 -2.46 -7.17 10.47
CA SER A 195 -3.58 -7.61 11.31
C SER A 195 -4.80 -8.01 10.47
N LEU A 196 -5.10 -7.26 9.42
CA LEU A 196 -6.21 -7.55 8.51
C LEU A 196 -6.02 -8.85 7.73
N ALA A 197 -4.79 -9.29 7.46
CA ALA A 197 -4.56 -10.53 6.72
C ALA A 197 -5.20 -11.75 7.40
N ALA A 198 -5.26 -11.76 8.74
CA ALA A 198 -5.89 -12.83 9.53
C ALA A 198 -7.35 -12.51 9.92
N ASP A 199 -7.79 -11.27 9.77
CA ASP A 199 -9.13 -10.84 10.21
C ASP A 199 -10.18 -11.08 9.13
N THR A 200 -11.00 -12.11 9.31
CA THR A 200 -12.10 -12.44 8.41
C THR A 200 -13.35 -11.59 8.63
N ALA A 201 -13.46 -10.87 9.76
CA ALA A 201 -14.61 -10.00 10.06
C ALA A 201 -14.66 -8.78 9.13
N THR A 202 -13.52 -8.41 8.56
CA THR A 202 -13.40 -7.31 7.59
C THR A 202 -13.55 -7.77 6.13
N ALA A 203 -13.95 -9.03 5.88
CA ALA A 203 -14.20 -9.53 4.53
C ALA A 203 -15.29 -8.71 3.82
N ARG A 204 -14.99 -8.29 2.58
CA ARG A 204 -15.83 -7.44 1.73
C ARG A 204 -16.13 -6.05 2.33
N ARG A 205 -15.18 -5.53 3.10
CA ARG A 205 -15.26 -4.21 3.73
C ARG A 205 -14.26 -3.24 3.15
N THR A 206 -14.65 -1.96 3.19
CA THR A 206 -13.74 -0.85 2.94
C THR A 206 -13.51 -0.16 4.27
N VAL A 207 -12.26 -0.10 4.69
CA VAL A 207 -11.88 0.48 5.97
C VAL A 207 -10.94 1.67 5.77
N VAL A 208 -10.99 2.59 6.69
CA VAL A 208 -10.11 3.76 6.76
C VAL A 208 -9.10 3.54 7.88
N ILE A 209 -7.95 4.15 7.73
CA ILE A 209 -6.95 4.28 8.78
C ILE A 209 -6.48 5.73 8.86
N SER A 210 -6.41 6.28 10.06
CA SER A 210 -6.00 7.65 10.34
C SER A 210 -5.11 7.70 11.57
N THR A 211 -3.88 8.18 11.42
CA THR A 211 -2.99 8.47 12.55
C THR A 211 -3.45 9.78 13.18
N ILE A 212 -3.62 9.78 14.49
CA ILE A 212 -4.09 10.96 15.26
C ILE A 212 -2.99 11.60 16.09
N GLU A 213 -1.87 10.90 16.29
CA GLU A 213 -0.73 11.36 17.07
C GLU A 213 0.46 11.69 16.17
N GLN A 214 1.32 12.60 16.63
CA GLN A 214 2.59 12.95 15.98
C GLN A 214 2.45 13.31 14.49
N THR A 215 1.26 13.78 14.06
CA THR A 215 1.03 14.11 12.65
C THR A 215 1.85 15.34 12.24
N PRO A 216 2.51 15.30 11.07
CA PRO A 216 3.31 16.42 10.60
C PRO A 216 2.43 17.62 10.25
N SER A 217 2.99 18.81 10.40
CA SER A 217 2.39 20.00 9.80
C SER A 217 2.58 19.97 8.27
N LEU A 218 1.71 20.68 7.53
CA LEU A 218 1.82 20.79 6.06
C LEU A 218 3.20 21.29 5.62
N TRP A 219 3.79 22.24 6.35
CA TRP A 219 5.13 22.78 6.08
C TRP A 219 6.24 21.73 6.25
N GLN A 220 6.11 20.84 7.22
CA GLN A 220 7.07 19.74 7.41
C GLN A 220 6.99 18.73 6.26
N MET A 221 5.79 18.46 5.74
CA MET A 221 5.63 17.57 4.56
C MET A 221 6.23 18.18 3.30
N ILE A 222 5.95 19.46 3.01
CA ILE A 222 6.50 20.17 1.84
C ILE A 222 8.05 20.21 1.91
N ARG A 223 8.61 20.48 3.08
CA ARG A 223 10.08 20.46 3.26
C ARG A 223 10.70 19.09 3.04
N ARG A 224 10.03 18.00 3.44
CA ARG A 224 10.52 16.63 3.23
C ARG A 224 10.49 16.22 1.76
N GLU A 225 9.44 16.60 1.02
CA GLU A 225 9.35 16.32 -0.42
C GLU A 225 10.31 17.20 -1.25
N ALA A 226 10.67 18.39 -0.77
CA ALA A 226 11.62 19.27 -1.41
C ALA A 226 13.11 18.96 -1.06
N ALA A 227 13.35 18.13 -0.06
CA ALA A 227 14.70 17.67 0.26
C ALA A 227 15.14 16.63 -0.78
N PRO A 228 16.35 16.77 -1.41
CA PRO A 228 16.87 15.75 -2.32
C PRO A 228 16.94 14.41 -1.59
N SER A 229 16.45 13.34 -2.22
CA SER A 229 16.60 12.00 -1.67
C SER A 229 18.09 11.64 -1.73
N ASP A 230 18.71 11.34 -0.59
CA ASP A 230 20.14 10.93 -0.46
C ASP A 230 20.53 9.67 -1.29
N ASN A 231 19.60 9.15 -2.08
CA ASN A 231 19.85 8.02 -2.99
C ASN A 231 20.40 8.42 -4.36
N ALA A 232 20.52 9.71 -4.68
CA ALA A 232 21.10 10.14 -5.96
C ALA A 232 22.64 10.15 -5.95
N ASP A 233 23.26 10.36 -4.80
CA ASP A 233 24.73 10.49 -4.71
C ASP A 233 25.47 9.15 -4.65
N ALA A 234 24.79 8.05 -4.27
CA ALA A 234 25.41 6.71 -4.29
C ALA A 234 25.55 6.13 -5.71
N GLN A 235 24.83 6.64 -6.70
CA GLN A 235 24.93 6.17 -8.10
C GLN A 235 26.01 6.92 -8.90
N SER A 236 26.42 8.10 -8.48
CA SER A 236 27.49 8.87 -9.14
C SER A 236 28.90 8.42 -8.73
N ALA A 237 29.07 7.87 -7.52
CA ALA A 237 30.34 7.40 -7.01
C ALA A 237 30.75 6.00 -7.47
N ALA A 238 29.84 5.24 -8.09
CA ALA A 238 30.12 3.90 -8.63
C ALA A 238 30.42 3.88 -10.14
N ALA A 239 30.48 5.05 -10.78
CA ALA A 239 30.75 5.21 -12.21
C ALA A 239 32.03 5.99 -12.49
N SER A 240 32.95 6.13 -11.50
CA SER A 240 34.28 6.74 -11.66
C SER A 240 35.36 5.73 -11.49
#